data_fbe33bedea1c25cb4f5cd8594821b905
#
_entry.id   fbe33bedea1c25cb4f5cd8594821b905
#
_cell.length_a   1.000
_cell.length_b   1.000
_cell.length_c   1.000
_cell.angle_alpha   90.00
_cell.angle_beta   90.00
_cell.angle_gamma   90.00
#
_symmetry.space_group_name_H-M   'P 1'
#
loop_
_entity.id
_entity.type
_entity.pdbx_description
1 polymer ?
#
loop_
_entity_poly.entity_id
_entity_poly.type
_entity_poly.pdbx_seq_one_letter_code
_entity_poly.pdbx_strand_id
1 'polypeptide(L)'
;MLWKKSFPFSLGDSMKWVNHRIITTSIAFLLTQNIPFVLGAYAGSTLPDRLEAHKERSSLTYYNHRQVTHWFIPYMIAFIFLAILGFVINPFSEVSSLFFKVTLGGLFGCIAHIAEDAVTGTVPGLTLHSRIGKAFFKTGDNKEYAVSAICIVLTIITLIIIGISYPLQ
;
A
#
# COMPACT_ATOMS: atom_id res chain seq x y z
N MET A 1 -18.66 17.71 -34.24
CA MET A 1 -17.31 17.22 -33.95
C MET A 1 -17.35 16.54 -32.57
N LEU A 2 -17.57 15.22 -32.55
CA LEU A 2 -17.79 14.43 -31.31
C LEU A 2 -16.44 14.07 -30.71
N TRP A 3 -16.12 14.66 -29.57
CA TRP A 3 -14.97 14.28 -28.75
C TRP A 3 -15.17 12.85 -28.24
N LYS A 4 -14.46 11.89 -28.83
CA LYS A 4 -14.23 10.59 -28.20
C LYS A 4 -13.49 10.81 -26.88
N LYS A 5 -14.21 10.84 -25.75
CA LYS A 5 -13.59 10.60 -24.43
C LYS A 5 -13.07 9.17 -24.46
N SER A 6 -11.81 8.99 -24.79
CA SER A 6 -11.08 7.75 -24.55
C SER A 6 -11.11 7.50 -23.04
N PHE A 7 -11.76 6.44 -22.61
CA PHE A 7 -11.70 5.96 -21.23
C PHE A 7 -10.21 5.70 -20.90
N PRO A 8 -9.66 6.31 -19.85
CA PRO A 8 -8.24 6.14 -19.48
C PRO A 8 -7.98 4.85 -18.70
N PHE A 9 -8.75 3.79 -18.92
CA PHE A 9 -8.43 2.49 -18.36
C PHE A 9 -7.52 1.76 -19.35
N SER A 10 -6.22 2.07 -19.32
CA SER A 10 -5.24 1.27 -20.02
C SER A 10 -4.96 -0.01 -19.19
N LEU A 11 -4.77 -1.13 -19.86
CA LEU A 11 -4.29 -2.39 -19.23
C LEU A 11 -3.00 -2.18 -18.40
N GLY A 12 -2.23 -1.10 -18.67
CA GLY A 12 -1.05 -0.70 -17.93
C GLY A 12 -1.33 -0.23 -16.48
N ASP A 13 -2.51 0.36 -16.21
CA ASP A 13 -2.83 0.84 -14.86
C ASP A 13 -3.24 -0.30 -13.91
N SER A 14 -3.79 -1.39 -14.45
CA SER A 14 -4.11 -2.59 -13.66
C SER A 14 -2.87 -3.36 -13.20
N MET A 15 -1.76 -3.29 -13.93
CA MET A 15 -0.52 -3.95 -13.56
C MET A 15 0.19 -3.25 -12.40
N LYS A 16 0.11 -1.94 -12.30
CA LYS A 16 0.63 -1.14 -11.17
C LYS A 16 0.04 -1.61 -9.83
N TRP A 17 -1.26 -1.79 -9.76
CA TRP A 17 -1.94 -2.24 -8.55
C TRP A 17 -1.51 -3.64 -8.11
N VAL A 18 -1.20 -4.52 -9.06
CA VAL A 18 -0.70 -5.86 -8.75
C VAL A 18 0.67 -5.78 -8.07
N ASN A 19 1.59 -4.98 -8.59
CA ASN A 19 2.92 -4.82 -8.00
C ASN A 19 2.86 -4.21 -6.60
N HIS A 20 2.08 -3.13 -6.40
CA HIS A 20 1.86 -2.55 -5.07
C HIS A 20 1.34 -3.61 -4.07
N ARG A 21 0.37 -4.42 -4.47
CA ARG A 21 -0.13 -5.50 -3.62
C ARG A 21 0.95 -6.52 -3.28
N ILE A 22 1.70 -6.98 -4.27
CA ILE A 22 2.75 -7.98 -4.08
C ILE A 22 3.84 -7.45 -3.15
N ILE A 23 4.40 -6.29 -3.45
CA ILE A 23 5.50 -5.71 -2.68
C ILE A 23 5.05 -5.42 -1.25
N THR A 24 3.96 -4.67 -1.09
CA THR A 24 3.43 -4.28 0.22
C THR A 24 3.08 -5.49 1.09
N THR A 25 2.37 -6.51 0.54
CA THR A 25 1.98 -7.68 1.33
C THR A 25 3.18 -8.56 1.69
N SER A 26 4.13 -8.69 0.79
CA SER A 26 5.38 -9.41 1.06
C SER A 26 6.17 -8.73 2.18
N ILE A 27 6.35 -7.42 2.12
CA ILE A 27 7.03 -6.66 3.18
C ILE A 27 6.26 -6.79 4.51
N ALA A 28 4.94 -6.64 4.50
CA ALA A 28 4.11 -6.79 5.70
C ALA A 28 4.27 -8.18 6.32
N PHE A 29 4.29 -9.23 5.50
CA PHE A 29 4.49 -10.60 5.95
C PHE A 29 5.89 -10.81 6.54
N LEU A 30 6.93 -10.37 5.83
CA LEU A 30 8.32 -10.50 6.27
C LEU A 30 8.59 -9.79 7.61
N LEU A 31 7.92 -8.66 7.85
CA LEU A 31 8.07 -7.89 9.08
C LEU A 31 7.27 -8.43 10.26
N THR A 32 6.08 -8.99 10.01
CA THR A 32 5.12 -9.27 11.11
C THR A 32 4.71 -10.72 11.24
N GLN A 33 4.76 -11.49 10.17
CA GLN A 33 4.24 -12.87 10.08
C GLN A 33 2.78 -12.98 10.60
N ASN A 34 2.04 -11.87 10.57
CA ASN A 34 0.70 -11.74 11.12
C ASN A 34 -0.33 -11.64 9.99
N ILE A 35 -1.07 -12.71 9.76
CA ILE A 35 -2.01 -12.79 8.63
C ILE A 35 -3.06 -11.67 8.64
N PRO A 36 -3.76 -11.36 9.77
CA PRO A 36 -4.66 -10.21 9.82
C PRO A 36 -4.03 -8.89 9.40
N PHE A 37 -2.80 -8.60 9.85
CA PHE A 37 -2.06 -7.41 9.45
C PHE A 37 -1.76 -7.42 7.95
N VAL A 38 -1.32 -8.55 7.40
CA VAL A 38 -1.01 -8.71 5.98
C VAL A 38 -2.26 -8.51 5.11
N LEU A 39 -3.42 -9.03 5.52
CA LEU A 39 -4.69 -8.80 4.82
C LEU A 39 -5.08 -7.31 4.83
N GLY A 40 -4.87 -6.63 5.95
CA GLY A 40 -5.03 -5.17 6.02
C GLY A 40 -4.09 -4.46 5.05
N ALA A 41 -2.80 -4.81 5.05
CA ALA A 41 -1.79 -4.23 4.17
C ALA A 41 -2.12 -4.44 2.68
N TYR A 42 -2.61 -5.63 2.32
CA TYR A 42 -3.11 -5.91 0.97
C TYR A 42 -4.24 -4.94 0.56
N ALA A 43 -5.23 -4.73 1.43
CA ALA A 43 -6.33 -3.82 1.15
C ALA A 43 -5.86 -2.36 1.05
N GLY A 44 -4.98 -1.94 1.98
CA GLY A 44 -4.41 -0.60 2.05
C GLY A 44 -3.50 -0.25 0.88
N SER A 45 -2.80 -1.24 0.32
CA SER A 45 -1.83 -1.04 -0.78
C SER A 45 -2.42 -0.45 -2.07
N THR A 46 -3.73 -0.39 -2.22
CA THR A 46 -4.41 0.23 -3.37
C THR A 46 -5.44 1.27 -2.97
N LEU A 47 -5.59 1.53 -1.67
CA LEU A 47 -6.61 2.45 -1.17
C LEU A 47 -6.39 3.90 -1.62
N PRO A 48 -5.18 4.48 -1.59
CA PRO A 48 -4.95 5.85 -2.06
C PRO A 48 -5.40 6.06 -3.52
N ASP A 49 -5.06 5.13 -4.42
CA ASP A 49 -5.45 5.16 -5.83
C ASP A 49 -6.98 5.03 -6.00
N ARG A 50 -7.61 4.14 -5.23
CA ARG A 50 -9.07 3.96 -5.30
C ARG A 50 -9.83 5.20 -4.84
N LEU A 51 -9.35 5.85 -3.79
CA LEU A 51 -9.92 7.10 -3.29
C LEU A 51 -9.76 8.21 -4.31
N GLU A 52 -8.62 8.26 -5.00
CA GLU A 52 -8.37 9.22 -6.07
C GLU A 52 -9.30 8.97 -7.28
N ALA A 53 -9.41 7.74 -7.76
CA ALA A 53 -10.28 7.37 -8.87
C ALA A 53 -11.76 7.67 -8.57
N HIS A 54 -12.20 7.50 -7.31
CA HIS A 54 -13.56 7.89 -6.89
C HIS A 54 -13.77 9.40 -6.95
N LYS A 55 -12.78 10.17 -6.51
CA LYS A 55 -12.82 11.63 -6.51
C LYS A 55 -12.80 12.22 -7.91
N GLU A 56 -12.01 11.68 -8.83
CA GLU A 56 -11.98 12.09 -10.24
C GLU A 56 -13.33 11.90 -10.93
N ARG A 57 -14.06 10.84 -10.60
CA ARG A 57 -15.42 10.59 -11.13
C ARG A 57 -16.45 11.58 -10.62
N SER A 58 -16.27 12.10 -9.42
CA SER A 58 -17.24 13.01 -8.76
C SER A 58 -16.96 14.49 -9.02
N SER A 59 -15.79 14.85 -9.57
CA SER A 59 -15.35 16.21 -9.78
C SER A 59 -15.28 16.54 -11.27
N LEU A 60 -15.89 17.66 -11.68
CA LEU A 60 -15.77 18.24 -13.02
C LEU A 60 -14.44 18.97 -13.22
N THR A 61 -13.62 19.13 -12.19
CA THR A 61 -12.32 19.81 -12.21
C THR A 61 -11.20 18.83 -12.51
N TYR A 62 -10.28 19.23 -13.38
CA TYR A 62 -9.03 18.51 -13.64
C TYR A 62 -8.22 18.38 -12.33
N TYR A 63 -8.12 17.16 -11.83
CA TYR A 63 -7.37 16.86 -10.61
C TYR A 63 -5.95 16.40 -10.97
N ASN A 64 -4.95 17.01 -10.38
CA ASN A 64 -3.59 16.50 -10.50
C ASN A 64 -3.47 15.18 -9.75
N HIS A 65 -3.05 14.13 -10.44
CA HIS A 65 -2.75 12.82 -9.88
C HIS A 65 -1.76 12.91 -8.69
N ARG A 66 -1.93 12.05 -7.69
CA ARG A 66 -1.06 11.98 -6.51
C ARG A 66 -1.04 13.28 -5.67
N GLN A 67 -2.21 13.75 -5.23
CA GLN A 67 -2.31 14.89 -4.33
C GLN A 67 -2.73 14.48 -2.91
N VAL A 68 -3.94 14.86 -2.48
CA VAL A 68 -4.41 14.69 -1.11
C VAL A 68 -4.46 13.23 -0.67
N THR A 69 -4.85 12.33 -1.55
CA THR A 69 -4.94 10.88 -1.28
C THR A 69 -3.57 10.21 -1.12
N HIS A 70 -2.54 10.81 -1.70
CA HIS A 70 -1.15 10.36 -1.60
C HIS A 70 -0.31 11.20 -0.61
N TRP A 71 -0.97 11.98 0.23
CA TRP A 71 -0.30 12.67 1.33
C TRP A 71 -0.14 11.71 2.51
N PHE A 72 1.11 11.30 2.78
CA PHE A 72 1.39 10.25 3.75
C PHE A 72 1.13 10.64 5.21
N ILE A 73 1.13 11.94 5.54
CA ILE A 73 1.04 12.45 6.92
C ILE A 73 -0.22 11.98 7.66
N PRO A 74 -1.45 12.07 7.10
CA PRO A 74 -2.65 11.57 7.80
C PRO A 74 -2.57 10.07 8.11
N TYR A 75 -2.07 9.26 7.17
CA TYR A 75 -1.91 7.82 7.37
C TYR A 75 -0.87 7.50 8.46
N MET A 76 0.24 8.25 8.48
CA MET A 76 1.28 8.09 9.48
C MET A 76 0.79 8.48 10.87
N ILE A 77 0.07 9.60 11.01
CA ILE A 77 -0.52 10.03 12.29
C ILE A 77 -1.51 8.96 12.78
N ALA A 78 -2.41 8.50 11.92
CA ALA A 78 -3.37 7.47 12.27
C ALA A 78 -2.69 6.14 12.65
N PHE A 79 -1.64 5.73 11.93
CA PHE A 79 -0.86 4.55 12.22
C PHE A 79 -0.20 4.61 13.59
N ILE A 80 0.51 5.72 13.87
CA ILE A 80 1.20 5.93 15.16
C ILE A 80 0.18 5.99 16.31
N PHE A 81 -0.92 6.73 16.12
CA PHE A 81 -1.98 6.82 17.12
C PHE A 81 -2.58 5.45 17.46
N LEU A 82 -2.93 4.66 16.44
CA LEU A 82 -3.44 3.31 16.66
C LEU A 82 -2.39 2.38 17.28
N ALA A 83 -1.13 2.46 16.85
CA ALA A 83 -0.07 1.65 17.45
C ALA A 83 0.11 1.94 18.94
N ILE A 84 0.12 3.22 19.35
CA ILE A 84 0.16 3.64 20.76
C ILE A 84 -1.09 3.16 21.50
N LEU A 85 -2.27 3.35 20.91
CA LEU A 85 -3.52 2.91 21.50
C LEU A 85 -3.53 1.39 21.77
N GLY A 86 -3.07 0.60 20.80
CA GLY A 86 -2.95 -0.86 20.94
C GLY A 86 -1.95 -1.27 22.01
N PHE A 87 -0.89 -0.50 22.20
CA PHE A 87 0.09 -0.75 23.25
C PHE A 87 -0.46 -0.42 24.66
N VAL A 88 -1.24 0.67 24.78
CA VAL A 88 -1.76 1.18 26.05
C VAL A 88 -3.00 0.41 26.51
N ILE A 89 -3.90 0.03 25.61
CA ILE A 89 -5.20 -0.58 25.93
C ILE A 89 -5.14 -2.11 25.89
N ASN A 90 -4.01 -2.73 26.02
CA ASN A 90 -3.95 -4.19 26.14
C ASN A 90 -4.78 -4.68 27.36
N PRO A 91 -5.96 -5.35 27.23
CA PRO A 91 -6.25 -6.48 26.36
C PRO A 91 -7.53 -6.29 25.51
N PHE A 92 -7.40 -6.25 24.22
CA PHE A 92 -8.56 -6.41 23.33
C PHE A 92 -9.09 -7.86 23.42
N SER A 93 -10.40 -8.04 23.33
CA SER A 93 -10.97 -9.33 22.97
C SER A 93 -10.37 -9.82 21.66
N GLU A 94 -10.40 -11.11 21.37
CA GLU A 94 -9.84 -11.65 20.12
C GLU A 94 -10.38 -10.94 18.88
N VAL A 95 -11.68 -10.64 18.86
CA VAL A 95 -12.34 -9.95 17.74
C VAL A 95 -11.83 -8.52 17.59
N SER A 96 -11.73 -7.75 18.70
CA SER A 96 -11.19 -6.38 18.64
C SER A 96 -9.71 -6.37 18.26
N SER A 97 -8.93 -7.36 18.71
CA SER A 97 -7.54 -7.57 18.29
C SER A 97 -7.41 -7.84 16.78
N LEU A 98 -8.33 -8.62 16.19
CA LEU A 98 -8.38 -8.88 14.76
C LEU A 98 -8.61 -7.59 13.97
N PHE A 99 -9.67 -6.83 14.30
CA PHE A 99 -9.97 -5.56 13.64
C PHE A 99 -8.84 -4.56 13.79
N PHE A 100 -8.23 -4.48 14.94
CA PHE A 100 -7.08 -3.63 15.22
C PHE A 100 -5.91 -3.95 14.28
N LYS A 101 -5.52 -5.24 14.19
CA LYS A 101 -4.43 -5.70 13.32
C LYS A 101 -4.71 -5.45 11.85
N VAL A 102 -5.93 -5.70 11.39
CA VAL A 102 -6.35 -5.42 10.01
C VAL A 102 -6.30 -3.91 9.71
N THR A 103 -6.80 -3.07 10.63
CA THR A 103 -6.79 -1.60 10.44
C THR A 103 -5.37 -1.05 10.43
N LEU A 104 -4.53 -1.50 11.36
CA LEU A 104 -3.12 -1.10 11.42
C LEU A 104 -2.37 -1.54 10.16
N GLY A 105 -2.61 -2.77 9.69
CA GLY A 105 -2.11 -3.27 8.41
C GLY A 105 -2.58 -2.43 7.23
N GLY A 106 -3.85 -2.01 7.22
CA GLY A 106 -4.40 -1.15 6.19
C GLY A 106 -3.69 0.21 6.09
N LEU A 107 -3.44 0.85 7.23
CA LEU A 107 -2.68 2.09 7.28
C LEU A 107 -1.23 1.89 6.84
N PHE A 108 -0.58 0.81 7.27
CA PHE A 108 0.73 0.41 6.77
C PHE A 108 0.73 0.26 5.25
N GLY A 109 -0.29 -0.41 4.70
CA GLY A 109 -0.46 -0.60 3.26
C GLY A 109 -0.57 0.72 2.49
N CYS A 110 -1.31 1.70 3.01
CA CYS A 110 -1.38 3.04 2.42
C CYS A 110 -0.02 3.76 2.42
N ILE A 111 0.71 3.68 3.54
CA ILE A 111 2.03 4.30 3.68
C ILE A 111 3.02 3.65 2.72
N ALA A 112 3.04 2.32 2.64
CA ALA A 112 3.91 1.56 1.75
C ALA A 112 3.62 1.90 0.28
N HIS A 113 2.34 1.93 -0.13
CA HIS A 113 1.93 2.36 -1.47
C HIS A 113 2.48 3.75 -1.83
N ILE A 114 2.32 4.74 -0.94
CA ILE A 114 2.82 6.10 -1.16
C ILE A 114 4.36 6.11 -1.26
N ALA A 115 5.05 5.29 -0.46
CA ALA A 115 6.50 5.15 -0.54
C ALA A 115 6.95 4.52 -1.87
N GLU A 116 6.26 3.50 -2.36
CA GLU A 116 6.51 2.89 -3.68
C GLU A 116 6.28 3.90 -4.81
N ASP A 117 5.24 4.72 -4.69
CA ASP A 117 4.97 5.81 -5.61
C ASP A 117 6.04 6.91 -5.60
N ALA A 118 6.63 7.18 -4.44
CA ALA A 118 7.76 8.11 -4.33
C ALA A 118 9.04 7.59 -5.00
N VAL A 119 9.18 6.27 -5.14
CA VAL A 119 10.30 5.64 -5.87
C VAL A 119 10.09 5.68 -7.38
N THR A 120 8.84 5.66 -7.86
CA THR A 120 8.50 5.71 -9.29
C THR A 120 8.15 7.11 -9.80
N GLY A 121 8.03 8.09 -8.91
CA GLY A 121 7.66 9.46 -9.24
C GLY A 121 7.78 10.40 -8.06
N THR A 122 6.86 11.36 -7.95
CA THR A 122 6.82 12.28 -6.82
C THR A 122 5.45 12.25 -6.15
N VAL A 123 5.44 12.35 -4.82
CA VAL A 123 4.25 12.42 -3.97
C VAL A 123 4.32 13.66 -3.07
N PRO A 124 3.21 14.10 -2.44
CA PRO A 124 3.26 15.16 -1.44
C PRO A 124 4.22 14.81 -0.30
N GLY A 125 5.02 15.80 0.12
CA GLY A 125 5.96 15.68 1.23
C GLY A 125 5.32 16.02 2.58
N LEU A 126 6.04 16.79 3.40
CA LEU A 126 5.52 17.25 4.69
C LEU A 126 4.29 18.14 4.55
N THR A 127 4.22 18.91 3.47
CA THR A 127 3.02 19.70 3.11
C THR A 127 2.47 19.22 1.77
N LEU A 128 1.20 19.51 1.50
CA LEU A 128 0.56 19.18 0.21
C LEU A 128 1.25 19.84 -1.00
N HIS A 129 1.93 20.96 -0.78
CA HIS A 129 2.62 21.71 -1.85
C HIS A 129 4.07 21.26 -2.04
N SER A 130 4.71 20.67 -1.02
CA SER A 130 6.04 20.10 -1.15
C SER A 130 5.98 18.76 -1.88
N ARG A 131 7.02 18.44 -2.66
CA ARG A 131 7.13 17.16 -3.35
C ARG A 131 8.38 16.42 -2.90
N ILE A 132 8.22 15.13 -2.65
CA ILE A 132 9.29 14.20 -2.34
C ILE A 132 9.23 13.02 -3.31
N GLY A 133 10.35 12.32 -3.45
CA GLY A 133 10.49 11.18 -4.35
C GLY A 133 11.33 11.49 -5.58
N LYS A 134 11.80 10.43 -6.22
CA LYS A 134 12.59 10.49 -7.44
C LYS A 134 12.26 9.26 -8.28
N ALA A 135 11.98 9.45 -9.55
CA ALA A 135 11.76 8.36 -10.48
C ALA A 135 13.08 7.59 -10.71
N PHE A 136 13.31 6.52 -9.95
CA PHE A 136 14.42 5.60 -10.16
C PHE A 136 14.14 4.64 -11.31
N PHE A 137 12.86 4.34 -11.57
CA PHE A 137 12.37 3.57 -12.71
C PHE A 137 10.92 3.98 -13.01
N LYS A 138 10.47 3.67 -14.22
CA LYS A 138 9.09 3.95 -14.63
C LYS A 138 8.18 2.84 -14.11
N THR A 139 6.96 3.19 -13.75
CA THR A 139 5.91 2.22 -13.40
C THR A 139 5.63 1.32 -14.61
N GLY A 140 5.60 0.01 -14.40
CA GLY A 140 5.46 -0.98 -15.45
C GLY A 140 6.77 -1.38 -16.14
N ASP A 141 7.92 -0.89 -15.65
CA ASP A 141 9.24 -1.28 -16.13
C ASP A 141 9.65 -2.67 -15.59
N ASN A 142 10.55 -3.36 -16.29
CA ASN A 142 11.11 -4.65 -15.88
C ASN A 142 11.72 -4.62 -14.47
N LYS A 143 12.23 -3.47 -14.03
CA LYS A 143 12.77 -3.29 -12.67
C LYS A 143 11.70 -3.42 -11.59
N GLU A 144 10.50 -2.92 -11.84
CA GLU A 144 9.36 -3.05 -10.90
C GLU A 144 8.96 -4.52 -10.75
N TYR A 145 8.91 -5.27 -11.86
CA TYR A 145 8.65 -6.71 -11.82
C TYR A 145 9.76 -7.48 -11.12
N ALA A 146 11.02 -7.08 -11.31
CA ALA A 146 12.14 -7.70 -10.61
C ALA A 146 12.03 -7.51 -9.09
N VAL A 147 11.66 -6.31 -8.62
CA VAL A 147 11.42 -6.06 -7.19
C VAL A 147 10.28 -6.94 -6.66
N SER A 148 9.15 -7.00 -7.38
CA SER A 148 8.03 -7.87 -7.00
C SER A 148 8.44 -9.34 -6.93
N ALA A 149 9.21 -9.83 -7.91
CA ALA A 149 9.71 -11.20 -7.91
C ALA A 149 10.64 -11.50 -6.73
N ILE A 150 11.55 -10.59 -6.41
CA ILE A 150 12.42 -10.70 -5.22
C ILE A 150 11.58 -10.78 -3.95
N CYS A 151 10.59 -9.92 -3.79
CA CYS A 151 9.70 -9.93 -2.63
C CYS A 151 8.95 -11.28 -2.49
N ILE A 152 8.45 -11.84 -3.59
CA ILE A 152 7.81 -13.17 -3.60
C ILE A 152 8.80 -14.24 -3.16
N VAL A 153 10.00 -14.28 -3.75
CA VAL A 153 11.02 -15.27 -3.41
C VAL A 153 11.39 -15.22 -1.93
N LEU A 154 11.62 -14.01 -1.39
CA LEU A 154 11.91 -13.85 0.03
C LEU A 154 10.75 -14.32 0.92
N THR A 155 9.51 -14.05 0.53
CA THR A 155 8.33 -14.53 1.25
C THR A 155 8.25 -16.06 1.25
N ILE A 156 8.48 -16.70 0.11
CA ILE A 156 8.49 -18.17 -0.02
C ILE A 156 9.60 -18.78 0.85
N ILE A 157 10.82 -18.24 0.80
CA ILE A 157 11.94 -18.69 1.62
C ILE A 157 11.57 -18.61 3.11
N THR A 158 10.99 -17.50 3.53
CA THR A 158 10.56 -17.30 4.92
C THR A 158 9.48 -18.32 5.32
N LEU A 159 8.49 -18.58 4.47
CA LEU A 159 7.47 -19.60 4.71
C LEU A 159 8.06 -21.01 4.85
N ILE A 160 9.05 -21.36 4.01
CA ILE A 160 9.76 -22.65 4.09
C ILE A 160 10.51 -22.76 5.42
N ILE A 161 11.23 -21.70 5.81
CA ILE A 161 11.97 -21.67 7.08
C ILE A 161 11.01 -21.85 8.27
N ILE A 162 9.90 -21.14 8.27
CA ILE A 162 8.88 -21.26 9.33
C ILE A 162 8.29 -22.69 9.35
N GLY A 163 7.92 -23.23 8.19
CA GLY A 163 7.38 -24.58 8.09
C GLY A 163 8.33 -25.67 8.57
N ILE A 164 9.65 -25.51 8.35
CA ILE A 164 10.67 -26.43 8.86
C ILE A 164 10.84 -26.27 10.39
N SER A 165 10.81 -25.01 10.88
CA SER A 165 11.04 -24.71 12.30
C SER A 165 9.84 -25.09 13.18
N TYR A 166 8.63 -25.09 12.61
CA TYR A 166 7.37 -25.45 13.31
C TYR A 166 6.58 -26.45 12.48
N PRO A 167 7.02 -27.73 12.39
CA PRO A 167 6.26 -28.77 11.70
C PRO A 167 4.87 -28.89 12.33
N LEU A 168 3.84 -28.95 11.49
CA LEU A 168 2.46 -29.18 11.92
C LEU A 168 2.41 -30.47 12.73
N GLN A 169 2.09 -30.36 14.02
CA GLN A 169 1.81 -31.50 14.90
C GLN A 169 0.42 -32.06 14.61
#